data_db615ae4d9610c3ce698b003786bc0ec
#
_entry.id   db615ae4d9610c3ce698b003786bc0ec
#
_cell.length_a   1.000
_cell.length_b   1.000
_cell.length_c   1.000
_cell.angle_alpha   90.00
_cell.angle_beta   90.00
_cell.angle_gamma   90.00
#
_symmetry.space_group_name_H-M   'P 1'
#
loop_
_entity.id
_entity.type
_entity.pdbx_description
1 polymer ?
#
loop_
_entity_poly.entity_id
_entity_poly.type
_entity_poly.pdbx_seq_one_letter_code
_entity_poly.pdbx_strand_id
1 'polypeptide(L)'
;MTLDDFSRLHRQRIDDCLSAQLESLPPMAPRLRDAMRYGLLLGGKRVRPFLVYAVGEMLGVKRELLDGPAAAVECIHAYSLLHDDLPAMDDDDLRRGQPTVHKAFDEGTAILAGDALQTLAFSILADHPMPDSLLANRVRMLSRLARASGYLGMCGGQALDLQAEGRQITLAELEQVHRHKTGALIECAVALGALCKADVDETTLSALQTYAAAIGLAFQVQDDILDITGDTATLGKRQGSDLALEKSTYPALLGLDNARELARELHGKALTALQSLPYNTDILEAFADYIIERTH
;
A
#
# COMPACT_ATOMS: atom_id res chain seq x y z
N MET A 1 21.53 5.39 -8.44
CA MET A 1 20.84 4.07 -8.23
C MET A 1 19.60 4.10 -9.10
N THR A 2 19.33 3.06 -9.89
CA THR A 2 18.11 3.00 -10.69
C THR A 2 16.89 2.66 -9.80
N LEU A 3 15.67 2.89 -10.29
CA LEU A 3 14.43 2.50 -9.60
C LEU A 3 14.39 0.99 -9.32
N ASP A 4 14.80 0.17 -10.31
CA ASP A 4 14.83 -1.29 -10.18
C ASP A 4 15.83 -1.77 -9.13
N ASP A 5 17.03 -1.17 -9.09
CA ASP A 5 18.03 -1.50 -8.07
C ASP A 5 17.55 -1.14 -6.67
N PHE A 6 16.92 0.04 -6.52
CA PHE A 6 16.35 0.49 -5.26
C PHE A 6 15.21 -0.45 -4.82
N SER A 7 14.29 -0.76 -5.72
CA SER A 7 13.16 -1.65 -5.45
C SER A 7 13.60 -3.05 -5.05
N ARG A 8 14.59 -3.64 -5.76
CA ARG A 8 15.13 -4.96 -5.46
C ARG A 8 15.81 -5.00 -4.10
N LEU A 9 16.64 -4.00 -3.79
CA LEU A 9 17.35 -3.90 -2.52
C LEU A 9 16.37 -3.84 -1.34
N HIS A 10 15.38 -2.96 -1.43
CA HIS A 10 14.44 -2.74 -0.33
C HIS A 10 13.38 -3.85 -0.22
N ARG A 11 13.05 -4.52 -1.32
CA ARG A 11 12.20 -5.72 -1.28
C ARG A 11 12.87 -6.83 -0.47
N GLN A 12 14.13 -7.14 -0.76
CA GLN A 12 14.87 -8.14 0.01
C GLN A 12 14.96 -7.74 1.49
N ARG A 13 15.33 -6.49 1.77
CA ARG A 13 15.46 -5.99 3.14
C ARG A 13 14.15 -6.10 3.93
N ILE A 14 13.03 -5.72 3.34
CA ILE A 14 11.74 -5.81 4.05
C ILE A 14 11.29 -7.25 4.24
N ASP A 15 11.49 -8.13 3.26
CA ASP A 15 11.14 -9.54 3.41
C ASP A 15 11.96 -10.20 4.52
N ASP A 16 13.25 -9.90 4.64
CA ASP A 16 14.11 -10.35 5.73
C ASP A 16 13.64 -9.80 7.10
N CYS A 17 13.29 -8.51 7.15
CA CYS A 17 12.76 -7.87 8.36
C CYS A 17 11.45 -8.53 8.82
N LEU A 18 10.49 -8.71 7.91
CA LEU A 18 9.20 -9.34 8.19
C LEU A 18 9.37 -10.80 8.64
N SER A 19 10.29 -11.55 8.01
CA SER A 19 10.63 -12.91 8.43
C SER A 19 11.16 -12.94 9.87
N ALA A 20 12.10 -12.04 10.19
CA ALA A 20 12.66 -11.94 11.53
C ALA A 20 11.60 -11.57 12.60
N GLN A 21 10.65 -10.69 12.27
CA GLN A 21 9.53 -10.36 13.16
C GLN A 21 8.69 -11.60 13.49
N LEU A 22 8.34 -12.41 12.49
CA LEU A 22 7.55 -13.63 12.71
C LEU A 22 8.34 -14.72 13.45
N GLU A 23 9.65 -14.83 13.20
CA GLU A 23 10.53 -15.79 13.86
C GLU A 23 10.74 -15.45 15.35
N SER A 24 10.67 -14.18 15.72
CA SER A 24 10.77 -13.72 17.10
C SER A 24 9.54 -14.07 17.96
N LEU A 25 8.41 -14.41 17.33
CA LEU A 25 7.19 -14.81 18.05
C LEU A 25 7.38 -16.15 18.75
N PRO A 26 6.95 -16.27 20.03
CA PRO A 26 7.06 -17.53 20.77
C PRO A 26 6.23 -18.65 20.09
N PRO A 27 6.61 -19.92 20.21
CA PRO A 27 5.98 -21.03 19.52
C PRO A 27 4.64 -21.46 20.19
N MET A 28 3.77 -20.48 20.50
CA MET A 28 2.49 -20.72 21.17
C MET A 28 1.42 -21.28 20.23
N ALA A 29 1.34 -20.75 19.00
CA ALA A 29 0.36 -21.13 18.00
C ALA A 29 1.04 -21.32 16.62
N PRO A 30 1.73 -22.45 16.39
CA PRO A 30 2.54 -22.67 15.18
C PRO A 30 1.74 -22.51 13.88
N ARG A 31 0.53 -23.13 13.81
CA ARG A 31 -0.33 -23.04 12.63
C ARG A 31 -0.73 -21.60 12.29
N LEU A 32 -1.03 -20.77 13.29
CA LEU A 32 -1.35 -19.36 13.11
C LEU A 32 -0.13 -18.59 12.59
N ARG A 33 1.05 -18.83 13.19
CA ARG A 33 2.30 -18.21 12.70
C ARG A 33 2.62 -18.61 11.26
N ASP A 34 2.41 -19.88 10.89
CA ASP A 34 2.62 -20.36 9.53
C ASP A 34 1.65 -19.70 8.54
N ALA A 35 0.38 -19.49 8.90
CA ALA A 35 -0.59 -18.76 8.09
C ALA A 35 -0.24 -17.28 7.96
N MET A 36 0.18 -16.60 9.03
CA MET A 36 0.70 -15.23 9.00
C MET A 36 1.90 -15.14 8.07
N ARG A 37 2.87 -16.06 8.19
CA ARG A 37 4.06 -16.13 7.34
C ARG A 37 3.67 -16.32 5.87
N TYR A 38 2.79 -17.25 5.60
CA TYR A 38 2.31 -17.55 4.27
C TYR A 38 1.70 -16.29 3.63
N GLY A 39 0.73 -15.64 4.26
CA GLY A 39 0.06 -14.44 3.72
C GLY A 39 0.98 -13.23 3.60
N LEU A 40 1.86 -13.01 4.58
CA LEU A 40 2.76 -11.85 4.60
C LEU A 40 3.91 -11.98 3.58
N LEU A 41 4.48 -13.19 3.41
CA LEU A 41 5.66 -13.43 2.58
C LEU A 41 5.36 -14.06 1.20
N LEU A 42 4.11 -14.11 0.79
CA LEU A 42 3.68 -14.64 -0.52
C LEU A 42 4.24 -13.84 -1.73
N GLY A 43 5.09 -12.85 -1.48
CA GLY A 43 5.66 -11.97 -2.48
C GLY A 43 4.87 -10.67 -2.65
N GLY A 44 5.06 -9.99 -3.78
CA GLY A 44 4.42 -8.72 -4.12
C GLY A 44 5.40 -7.61 -4.45
N LYS A 45 4.85 -6.48 -4.94
CA LYS A 45 5.65 -5.32 -5.38
C LYS A 45 6.24 -4.54 -4.20
N ARG A 46 5.76 -4.74 -2.95
CA ARG A 46 6.21 -4.04 -1.74
C ARG A 46 6.20 -2.51 -1.88
N VAL A 47 5.18 -1.98 -2.51
CA VAL A 47 5.07 -0.54 -2.82
C VAL A 47 5.07 0.32 -1.56
N ARG A 48 4.35 -0.08 -0.51
CA ARG A 48 4.27 0.70 0.74
C ARG A 48 5.59 0.75 1.48
N PRO A 49 6.29 -0.37 1.73
CA PRO A 49 7.66 -0.36 2.23
C PRO A 49 8.62 0.43 1.35
N PHE A 50 8.55 0.28 0.02
CA PHE A 50 9.35 1.07 -0.92
C PHE A 50 9.21 2.57 -0.65
N LEU A 51 7.98 3.07 -0.49
CA LEU A 51 7.73 4.50 -0.22
C LEU A 51 8.29 4.95 1.14
N VAL A 52 8.20 4.11 2.18
CA VAL A 52 8.84 4.40 3.48
C VAL A 52 10.35 4.60 3.32
N TYR A 53 11.02 3.66 2.61
CA TYR A 53 12.46 3.75 2.37
C TYR A 53 12.83 4.92 1.46
N ALA A 54 12.11 5.12 0.36
CA ALA A 54 12.42 6.18 -0.61
C ALA A 54 12.33 7.57 0.03
N VAL A 55 11.29 7.83 0.81
CA VAL A 55 11.12 9.10 1.52
C VAL A 55 12.14 9.24 2.65
N GLY A 56 12.35 8.21 3.46
CA GLY A 56 13.30 8.28 4.56
C GLY A 56 14.74 8.49 4.08
N GLU A 57 15.18 7.75 3.05
CA GLU A 57 16.53 7.92 2.48
C GLU A 57 16.71 9.27 1.79
N MET A 58 15.68 9.77 1.08
CA MET A 58 15.68 11.14 0.55
C MET A 58 15.95 12.18 1.65
N LEU A 59 15.38 11.98 2.83
CA LEU A 59 15.55 12.85 4.00
C LEU A 59 16.85 12.58 4.80
N GLY A 60 17.68 11.63 4.36
CA GLY A 60 18.94 11.26 5.03
C GLY A 60 18.77 10.36 6.25
N VAL A 61 17.63 9.69 6.40
CA VAL A 61 17.38 8.76 7.50
C VAL A 61 18.09 7.43 7.24
N LYS A 62 18.67 6.84 8.28
CA LYS A 62 19.29 5.51 8.21
C LYS A 62 18.22 4.43 8.03
N ARG A 63 18.53 3.42 7.20
CA ARG A 63 17.61 2.32 6.85
C ARG A 63 17.08 1.57 8.06
N GLU A 64 17.92 1.38 9.08
CA GLU A 64 17.55 0.68 10.30
C GLU A 64 16.37 1.34 11.04
N LEU A 65 16.22 2.67 10.93
CA LEU A 65 15.09 3.40 11.52
C LEU A 65 13.82 3.27 10.67
N LEU A 66 13.94 2.92 9.39
CA LEU A 66 12.83 2.77 8.45
C LEU A 66 12.23 1.36 8.47
N ASP A 67 12.98 0.36 8.93
CA ASP A 67 12.57 -1.05 8.90
C ASP A 67 11.26 -1.30 9.67
N GLY A 68 11.13 -0.77 10.88
CA GLY A 68 9.91 -0.91 11.67
C GLY A 68 8.68 -0.27 11.02
N PRO A 69 8.71 1.02 10.64
CA PRO A 69 7.63 1.66 9.91
C PRO A 69 7.27 0.98 8.59
N ALA A 70 8.25 0.50 7.83
CA ALA A 70 8.04 -0.25 6.60
C ALA A 70 7.37 -1.59 6.85
N ALA A 71 7.81 -2.33 7.87
CA ALA A 71 7.19 -3.60 8.26
C ALA A 71 5.76 -3.40 8.78
N ALA A 72 5.52 -2.38 9.58
CA ALA A 72 4.20 -2.08 10.13
C ALA A 72 3.16 -1.81 9.04
N VAL A 73 3.45 -0.94 8.07
CA VAL A 73 2.50 -0.65 6.99
C VAL A 73 2.27 -1.86 6.08
N GLU A 74 3.27 -2.71 5.88
CA GLU A 74 3.11 -3.93 5.07
C GLU A 74 2.31 -5.00 5.80
N CYS A 75 2.44 -5.14 7.12
CA CYS A 75 1.57 -6.00 7.93
C CYS A 75 0.10 -5.58 7.81
N ILE A 76 -0.19 -4.28 7.85
CA ILE A 76 -1.55 -3.76 7.62
C ILE A 76 -2.03 -4.12 6.21
N HIS A 77 -1.21 -3.92 5.20
CA HIS A 77 -1.57 -4.28 3.84
C HIS A 77 -1.80 -5.79 3.67
N ALA A 78 -0.96 -6.62 4.28
CA ALA A 78 -1.11 -8.07 4.20
C ALA A 78 -2.41 -8.54 4.87
N TYR A 79 -2.73 -8.04 6.09
CA TYR A 79 -3.98 -8.43 6.73
C TYR A 79 -5.20 -8.06 5.88
N SER A 80 -5.18 -6.89 5.24
CA SER A 80 -6.33 -6.50 4.41
C SER A 80 -6.54 -7.47 3.25
N LEU A 81 -5.46 -7.94 2.62
CA LEU A 81 -5.55 -8.93 1.55
C LEU A 81 -6.06 -10.29 2.06
N LEU A 82 -5.63 -10.74 3.26
CA LEU A 82 -6.11 -11.98 3.84
C LEU A 82 -7.63 -11.94 4.09
N HIS A 83 -8.15 -10.80 4.55
CA HIS A 83 -9.56 -10.63 4.81
C HIS A 83 -10.36 -10.40 3.54
N ASP A 84 -9.83 -9.63 2.58
CA ASP A 84 -10.47 -9.42 1.27
C ASP A 84 -10.67 -10.74 0.51
N ASP A 85 -9.74 -11.71 0.63
CA ASP A 85 -9.81 -13.01 -0.03
C ASP A 85 -10.89 -13.95 0.53
N LEU A 86 -11.46 -13.67 1.72
CA LEU A 86 -12.42 -14.55 2.39
C LEU A 86 -13.74 -14.70 1.60
N PRO A 87 -14.47 -15.83 1.76
CA PRO A 87 -15.77 -16.04 1.09
C PRO A 87 -16.85 -14.99 1.40
N ALA A 88 -16.73 -14.27 2.52
CA ALA A 88 -17.63 -13.18 2.90
C ALA A 88 -17.26 -11.84 2.24
N MET A 89 -16.16 -11.80 1.48
CA MET A 89 -15.62 -10.62 0.80
C MET A 89 -15.51 -10.92 -0.71
N ASP A 90 -14.29 -10.94 -1.26
CA ASP A 90 -14.07 -11.14 -2.70
C ASP A 90 -14.15 -12.64 -3.13
N ASP A 91 -14.12 -13.59 -2.18
CA ASP A 91 -14.16 -15.06 -2.40
C ASP A 91 -13.09 -15.54 -3.39
N ASP A 92 -11.89 -15.03 -3.27
CA ASP A 92 -10.78 -15.34 -4.17
C ASP A 92 -10.09 -16.66 -3.78
N ASP A 93 -9.98 -17.59 -4.73
CA ASP A 93 -9.27 -18.86 -4.54
C ASP A 93 -7.74 -18.71 -4.64
N LEU A 94 -7.27 -17.76 -5.44
CA LEU A 94 -5.86 -17.55 -5.77
C LEU A 94 -5.43 -16.10 -5.59
N ARG A 95 -4.26 -15.92 -5.02
CA ARG A 95 -3.55 -14.63 -4.96
C ARG A 95 -2.11 -14.79 -5.41
N ARG A 96 -1.69 -13.99 -6.41
CA ARG A 96 -0.34 -14.09 -7.02
C ARG A 96 -0.02 -15.51 -7.51
N GLY A 97 -1.01 -16.22 -8.02
CA GLY A 97 -0.88 -17.58 -8.54
C GLY A 97 -0.75 -18.68 -7.48
N GLN A 98 -0.90 -18.35 -6.20
CA GLN A 98 -0.92 -19.30 -5.09
C GLN A 98 -2.30 -19.34 -4.43
N PRO A 99 -2.71 -20.45 -3.78
CA PRO A 99 -3.93 -20.48 -2.99
C PRO A 99 -3.99 -19.35 -1.97
N THR A 100 -5.15 -18.74 -1.77
CA THR A 100 -5.37 -17.77 -0.70
C THR A 100 -5.25 -18.43 0.67
N VAL A 101 -5.05 -17.65 1.74
CA VAL A 101 -4.78 -18.22 3.08
C VAL A 101 -5.94 -19.10 3.55
N HIS A 102 -7.19 -18.72 3.29
CA HIS A 102 -8.35 -19.54 3.69
C HIS A 102 -8.45 -20.86 2.91
N LYS A 103 -7.92 -20.93 1.69
CA LYS A 103 -7.83 -22.18 0.91
C LYS A 103 -6.64 -23.02 1.32
N ALA A 104 -5.50 -22.41 1.63
CA ALA A 104 -4.28 -23.12 2.06
C ALA A 104 -4.38 -23.69 3.50
N PHE A 105 -5.15 -23.02 4.37
CA PHE A 105 -5.35 -23.39 5.77
C PHE A 105 -6.84 -23.66 6.06
N ASP A 106 -7.59 -22.66 6.46
CA ASP A 106 -9.03 -22.60 6.66
C ASP A 106 -9.46 -21.15 6.96
N GLU A 107 -10.79 -20.87 6.88
CA GLU A 107 -11.33 -19.52 7.09
C GLU A 107 -11.02 -18.96 8.49
N GLY A 108 -11.20 -19.76 9.54
CA GLY A 108 -10.92 -19.32 10.91
C GLY A 108 -9.47 -18.97 11.12
N THR A 109 -8.53 -19.77 10.55
CA THR A 109 -7.10 -19.49 10.58
C THR A 109 -6.77 -18.23 9.78
N ALA A 110 -7.40 -18.00 8.62
CA ALA A 110 -7.19 -16.81 7.81
C ALA A 110 -7.67 -15.53 8.52
N ILE A 111 -8.85 -15.56 9.16
CA ILE A 111 -9.37 -14.44 9.97
C ILE A 111 -8.38 -14.11 11.10
N LEU A 112 -7.98 -15.10 11.89
CA LEU A 112 -7.05 -14.90 13.01
C LEU A 112 -5.66 -14.44 12.55
N ALA A 113 -5.19 -14.89 11.38
CA ALA A 113 -3.92 -14.45 10.81
C ALA A 113 -3.97 -12.96 10.42
N GLY A 114 -5.07 -12.51 9.84
CA GLY A 114 -5.30 -11.09 9.55
C GLY A 114 -5.34 -10.25 10.82
N ASP A 115 -6.12 -10.66 11.84
CA ASP A 115 -6.21 -9.97 13.13
C ASP A 115 -4.83 -9.86 13.82
N ALA A 116 -4.07 -10.97 13.80
CA ALA A 116 -2.75 -11.01 14.41
C ALA A 116 -1.74 -10.11 13.64
N LEU A 117 -1.77 -10.08 12.31
CA LEU A 117 -0.93 -9.20 11.50
C LEU A 117 -1.27 -7.72 11.73
N GLN A 118 -2.57 -7.38 11.81
CA GLN A 118 -3.01 -6.03 12.14
C GLN A 118 -2.43 -5.57 13.49
N THR A 119 -2.57 -6.40 14.51
CA THR A 119 -2.07 -6.08 15.86
C THR A 119 -0.53 -6.03 15.88
N LEU A 120 0.14 -6.98 15.19
CA LEU A 120 1.59 -7.01 15.07
C LEU A 120 2.16 -5.72 14.45
N ALA A 121 1.46 -5.12 13.48
CA ALA A 121 1.88 -3.85 12.89
C ALA A 121 2.07 -2.73 13.93
N PHE A 122 1.15 -2.63 14.89
CA PHE A 122 1.25 -1.65 15.96
C PHE A 122 2.32 -1.99 16.98
N SER A 123 2.50 -3.27 17.31
CA SER A 123 3.57 -3.72 18.20
C SER A 123 4.95 -3.42 17.59
N ILE A 124 5.16 -3.76 16.29
CA ILE A 124 6.39 -3.45 15.59
C ILE A 124 6.70 -1.95 15.69
N LEU A 125 5.74 -1.09 15.37
CA LEU A 125 5.96 0.36 15.34
C LEU A 125 6.18 0.94 16.75
N ALA A 126 5.51 0.39 17.77
CA ALA A 126 5.66 0.80 19.16
C ALA A 126 7.03 0.43 19.73
N ASP A 127 7.52 -0.78 19.41
CA ASP A 127 8.70 -1.39 20.03
C ASP A 127 9.99 -1.20 19.21
N HIS A 128 9.87 -0.75 17.93
CA HIS A 128 11.02 -0.56 17.06
C HIS A 128 12.08 0.36 17.71
N PRO A 129 13.37 -0.03 17.73
CA PRO A 129 14.42 0.79 18.30
C PRO A 129 14.51 2.15 17.60
N MET A 130 14.24 3.22 18.32
CA MET A 130 14.33 4.61 17.85
C MET A 130 14.96 5.48 18.92
N PRO A 131 15.77 6.51 18.54
CA PRO A 131 16.30 7.47 19.50
C PRO A 131 15.19 8.26 20.20
N ASP A 132 15.45 8.73 21.39
CA ASP A 132 14.50 9.51 22.21
C ASP A 132 13.95 10.75 21.49
N SER A 133 14.74 11.35 20.61
CA SER A 133 14.33 12.48 19.77
C SER A 133 13.15 12.16 18.84
N LEU A 134 12.87 10.87 18.57
CA LEU A 134 11.77 10.41 17.74
C LEU A 134 10.52 9.94 18.53
N LEU A 135 10.51 10.00 19.86
CA LEU A 135 9.39 9.51 20.67
C LEU A 135 8.07 10.23 20.34
N ALA A 136 8.10 11.55 20.15
CA ALA A 136 6.91 12.30 19.72
C ALA A 136 6.43 11.87 18.31
N ASN A 137 7.37 11.66 17.39
CA ASN A 137 7.06 11.21 16.05
C ASN A 137 6.54 9.77 16.04
N ARG A 138 7.02 8.88 16.93
CA ARG A 138 6.46 7.52 17.09
C ARG A 138 4.97 7.56 17.43
N VAL A 139 4.53 8.43 18.32
CA VAL A 139 3.10 8.60 18.62
C VAL A 139 2.33 9.10 17.39
N ARG A 140 2.92 10.04 16.63
CA ARG A 140 2.34 10.50 15.34
C ARG A 140 2.25 9.36 14.32
N MET A 141 3.28 8.52 14.20
CA MET A 141 3.29 7.35 13.31
C MET A 141 2.18 6.36 13.67
N LEU A 142 2.04 5.99 14.96
CA LEU A 142 0.97 5.10 15.45
C LEU A 142 -0.42 5.67 15.14
N SER A 143 -0.63 6.97 15.40
CA SER A 143 -1.88 7.66 15.10
C SER A 143 -2.18 7.67 13.58
N ARG A 144 -1.17 7.94 12.75
CA ARG A 144 -1.30 7.91 11.27
C ARG A 144 -1.67 6.53 10.77
N LEU A 145 -0.96 5.49 11.25
CA LEU A 145 -1.24 4.10 10.85
C LEU A 145 -2.65 3.68 11.28
N ALA A 146 -3.08 3.99 12.50
CA ALA A 146 -4.41 3.66 13.00
C ALA A 146 -5.53 4.33 12.18
N ARG A 147 -5.36 5.62 11.84
CA ARG A 147 -6.33 6.33 11.00
C ARG A 147 -6.38 5.78 9.57
N ALA A 148 -5.23 5.50 8.97
CA ALA A 148 -5.13 5.01 7.61
C ALA A 148 -5.65 3.56 7.45
N SER A 149 -5.56 2.75 8.51
CA SER A 149 -6.05 1.36 8.51
C SER A 149 -7.53 1.25 8.81
N GLY A 150 -8.07 2.14 9.65
CA GLY A 150 -9.41 2.03 10.24
C GLY A 150 -10.53 2.67 9.43
N TYR A 151 -11.57 3.12 10.14
CA TYR A 151 -12.80 3.71 9.60
C TYR A 151 -12.56 4.91 8.67
N LEU A 152 -11.58 5.77 9.00
CA LEU A 152 -11.22 6.95 8.22
C LEU A 152 -10.26 6.67 7.06
N GLY A 153 -9.93 5.41 6.82
CA GLY A 153 -8.97 4.97 5.80
C GLY A 153 -9.44 3.67 5.14
N MET A 154 -8.53 2.70 5.09
CA MET A 154 -8.68 1.47 4.31
C MET A 154 -9.95 0.67 4.61
N CYS A 155 -10.28 0.41 5.89
CA CYS A 155 -11.52 -0.32 6.22
C CYS A 155 -12.78 0.45 5.81
N GLY A 156 -12.80 1.79 6.00
CA GLY A 156 -13.90 2.62 5.52
C GLY A 156 -14.02 2.60 4.00
N GLY A 157 -12.88 2.66 3.30
CA GLY A 157 -12.81 2.54 1.84
C GLY A 157 -13.31 1.19 1.32
N GLN A 158 -12.95 0.10 1.99
CA GLN A 158 -13.45 -1.25 1.68
C GLN A 158 -14.96 -1.35 1.89
N ALA A 159 -15.48 -0.77 2.97
CA ALA A 159 -16.93 -0.73 3.21
C ALA A 159 -17.68 0.06 2.13
N LEU A 160 -17.11 1.17 1.64
CA LEU A 160 -17.66 1.94 0.52
C LEU A 160 -17.61 1.15 -0.79
N ASP A 161 -16.53 0.41 -1.02
CA ASP A 161 -16.36 -0.45 -2.21
C ASP A 161 -17.44 -1.54 -2.26
N LEU A 162 -17.63 -2.30 -1.18
CA LEU A 162 -18.71 -3.29 -1.05
C LEU A 162 -20.12 -2.68 -1.23
N GLN A 163 -20.35 -1.46 -0.70
CA GLN A 163 -21.64 -0.77 -0.91
C GLN A 163 -21.87 -0.32 -2.37
N ALA A 164 -20.80 -0.17 -3.13
CA ALA A 164 -20.83 0.23 -4.53
C ALA A 164 -21.09 -0.95 -5.48
N GLU A 165 -20.94 -2.20 -5.03
CA GLU A 165 -21.18 -3.39 -5.85
C GLU A 165 -22.61 -3.44 -6.39
N GLY A 166 -22.73 -3.80 -7.68
CA GLY A 166 -24.01 -3.85 -8.37
C GLY A 166 -24.72 -2.50 -8.55
N ARG A 167 -24.01 -1.38 -8.33
CA ARG A 167 -24.55 -0.02 -8.50
C ARG A 167 -23.67 0.81 -9.41
N GLN A 168 -24.28 1.68 -10.18
CA GLN A 168 -23.54 2.76 -10.84
C GLN A 168 -23.30 3.89 -9.83
N ILE A 169 -22.04 4.21 -9.58
CA ILE A 169 -21.63 5.30 -8.70
C ILE A 169 -21.09 6.48 -9.50
N THR A 170 -21.11 7.65 -8.91
CA THR A 170 -20.53 8.86 -9.49
C THR A 170 -19.01 8.85 -9.45
N LEU A 171 -18.35 9.70 -10.25
CA LEU A 171 -16.90 9.88 -10.21
C LEU A 171 -16.41 10.29 -8.81
N ALA A 172 -17.14 11.16 -8.11
CA ALA A 172 -16.78 11.59 -6.76
C ALA A 172 -16.83 10.42 -5.74
N GLU A 173 -17.83 9.54 -5.86
CA GLU A 173 -17.92 8.34 -5.02
C GLU A 173 -16.79 7.35 -5.35
N LEU A 174 -16.46 7.13 -6.63
CA LEU A 174 -15.33 6.30 -7.05
C LEU A 174 -14.01 6.84 -6.51
N GLU A 175 -13.75 8.15 -6.65
CA GLU A 175 -12.58 8.77 -6.04
C GLU A 175 -12.52 8.58 -4.52
N GLN A 176 -13.65 8.68 -3.84
CA GLN A 176 -13.71 8.48 -2.39
C GLN A 176 -13.33 7.04 -2.01
N VAL A 177 -13.85 6.04 -2.72
CA VAL A 177 -13.47 4.62 -2.54
C VAL A 177 -11.95 4.49 -2.68
N HIS A 178 -11.38 4.92 -3.80
CA HIS A 178 -9.96 4.74 -4.07
C HIS A 178 -9.04 5.51 -3.13
N ARG A 179 -9.41 6.75 -2.75
CA ARG A 179 -8.65 7.54 -1.76
C ARG A 179 -8.56 6.84 -0.41
N HIS A 180 -9.64 6.20 0.03
CA HIS A 180 -9.67 5.54 1.33
C HIS A 180 -9.13 4.11 1.26
N LYS A 181 -9.63 3.26 0.35
CA LYS A 181 -9.23 1.85 0.26
C LYS A 181 -7.74 1.68 -0.04
N THR A 182 -7.20 2.46 -0.97
CA THR A 182 -5.82 2.35 -1.45
C THR A 182 -4.96 3.55 -1.05
N GLY A 183 -5.43 4.76 -1.29
CA GLY A 183 -4.68 6.01 -1.09
C GLY A 183 -4.24 6.22 0.35
N ALA A 184 -5.10 5.96 1.32
CA ALA A 184 -4.82 6.19 2.74
C ALA A 184 -3.55 5.48 3.24
N LEU A 185 -3.31 4.22 2.84
CA LEU A 185 -2.10 3.49 3.22
C LEU A 185 -0.86 3.94 2.43
N ILE A 186 -1.02 4.43 1.21
CA ILE A 186 0.07 5.03 0.42
C ILE A 186 0.51 6.35 1.08
N GLU A 187 -0.43 7.21 1.42
CA GLU A 187 -0.17 8.46 2.16
C GLU A 187 0.46 8.19 3.53
N CYS A 188 -0.02 7.15 4.21
CA CYS A 188 0.55 6.71 5.49
C CYS A 188 2.00 6.27 5.32
N ALA A 189 2.32 5.46 4.33
CA ALA A 189 3.69 4.99 4.07
C ALA A 189 4.67 6.16 3.87
N VAL A 190 4.30 7.12 3.04
CA VAL A 190 5.09 8.35 2.81
C VAL A 190 5.27 9.13 4.12
N ALA A 191 4.20 9.30 4.90
CA ALA A 191 4.25 10.01 6.17
C ALA A 191 5.11 9.28 7.21
N LEU A 192 5.07 7.94 7.27
CA LEU A 192 5.91 7.14 8.15
C LEU A 192 7.40 7.32 7.82
N GLY A 193 7.77 7.27 6.54
CA GLY A 193 9.15 7.54 6.11
C GLY A 193 9.64 8.93 6.52
N ALA A 194 8.80 9.95 6.32
CA ALA A 194 9.12 11.32 6.68
C ALA A 194 9.26 11.54 8.20
N LEU A 195 8.38 10.93 9.00
CA LEU A 195 8.39 11.04 10.46
C LEU A 195 9.58 10.34 11.12
N CYS A 196 10.34 9.51 10.39
CA CYS A 196 11.62 8.99 10.87
C CYS A 196 12.72 10.06 10.94
N LYS A 197 12.52 11.24 10.35
CA LYS A 197 13.38 12.42 10.58
C LYS A 197 12.82 13.24 11.73
N ALA A 198 13.66 13.48 12.74
CA ALA A 198 13.24 14.14 14.00
C ALA A 198 12.73 15.57 13.77
N ASP A 199 13.35 16.29 12.87
CA ASP A 199 13.16 17.72 12.58
C ASP A 199 12.57 17.97 11.18
N VAL A 200 11.74 17.04 10.68
CA VAL A 200 11.05 17.26 9.41
C VAL A 200 10.08 18.45 9.54
N ASP A 201 10.20 19.41 8.63
CA ASP A 201 9.36 20.60 8.63
C ASP A 201 7.99 20.35 8.00
N GLU A 202 7.00 21.18 8.35
CA GLU A 202 5.61 21.04 7.87
C GLU A 202 5.49 21.30 6.36
N THR A 203 6.38 22.10 5.76
CA THR A 203 6.40 22.34 4.31
C THR A 203 6.76 21.05 3.57
N THR A 204 7.82 20.39 4.03
CA THR A 204 8.24 19.08 3.50
C THR A 204 7.12 18.03 3.67
N LEU A 205 6.49 17.97 4.85
CA LEU A 205 5.37 17.03 5.09
C LEU A 205 4.18 17.31 4.17
N SER A 206 3.83 18.57 3.95
CA SER A 206 2.72 18.97 3.06
C SER A 206 3.00 18.62 1.59
N ALA A 207 4.21 18.87 1.11
CA ALA A 207 4.62 18.51 -0.25
C ALA A 207 4.58 16.99 -0.45
N LEU A 208 5.14 16.22 0.48
CA LEU A 208 5.10 14.76 0.46
C LEU A 208 3.68 14.19 0.54
N GLN A 209 2.79 14.81 1.30
CA GLN A 209 1.38 14.43 1.36
C GLN A 209 0.68 14.69 0.02
N THR A 210 0.96 15.83 -0.62
CA THR A 210 0.44 16.15 -1.97
C THR A 210 0.93 15.13 -3.00
N TYR A 211 2.22 14.79 -2.98
CA TYR A 211 2.79 13.73 -3.80
C TYR A 211 2.08 12.39 -3.58
N ALA A 212 1.95 11.95 -2.32
CA ALA A 212 1.36 10.65 -1.98
C ALA A 212 -0.11 10.54 -2.40
N ALA A 213 -0.90 11.59 -2.20
CA ALA A 213 -2.30 11.64 -2.61
C ALA A 213 -2.43 11.56 -4.15
N ALA A 214 -1.55 12.25 -4.88
CA ALA A 214 -1.55 12.24 -6.34
C ALA A 214 -1.16 10.87 -6.90
N ILE A 215 -0.05 10.25 -6.41
CA ILE A 215 0.38 8.94 -6.90
C ILE A 215 -0.58 7.82 -6.50
N GLY A 216 -1.20 7.89 -5.31
CA GLY A 216 -2.18 6.92 -4.85
C GLY A 216 -3.41 6.86 -5.76
N LEU A 217 -3.90 8.03 -6.19
CA LEU A 217 -5.01 8.09 -7.12
C LEU A 217 -4.57 7.72 -8.55
N ALA A 218 -3.42 8.20 -9.01
CA ALA A 218 -2.86 7.84 -10.32
C ALA A 218 -2.67 6.34 -10.47
N PHE A 219 -2.25 5.67 -9.38
CA PHE A 219 -2.09 4.22 -9.35
C PHE A 219 -3.41 3.50 -9.66
N GLN A 220 -4.53 3.92 -9.07
CA GLN A 220 -5.85 3.34 -9.30
C GLN A 220 -6.40 3.67 -10.70
N VAL A 221 -6.25 4.92 -11.15
CA VAL A 221 -6.63 5.30 -12.52
C VAL A 221 -5.90 4.44 -13.54
N GLN A 222 -4.60 4.20 -13.33
CA GLN A 222 -3.79 3.38 -14.23
C GLN A 222 -4.16 1.89 -14.13
N ASP A 223 -4.51 1.36 -12.95
CA ASP A 223 -5.01 0.00 -12.80
C ASP A 223 -6.30 -0.20 -13.61
N ASP A 224 -7.24 0.73 -13.54
CA ASP A 224 -8.49 0.69 -14.30
C ASP A 224 -8.25 0.77 -15.82
N ILE A 225 -7.28 1.60 -16.24
CA ILE A 225 -6.88 1.69 -17.67
C ILE A 225 -6.29 0.36 -18.14
N LEU A 226 -5.41 -0.24 -17.32
CA LEU A 226 -4.75 -1.51 -17.66
C LEU A 226 -5.72 -2.69 -17.69
N ASP A 227 -6.74 -2.71 -16.85
CA ASP A 227 -7.77 -3.75 -16.89
C ASP A 227 -8.47 -3.84 -18.26
N ILE A 228 -8.62 -2.70 -18.96
CA ILE A 228 -9.23 -2.64 -20.28
C ILE A 228 -8.21 -2.83 -21.41
N THR A 229 -6.99 -2.27 -21.27
CA THR A 229 -6.01 -2.17 -22.36
C THR A 229 -4.91 -3.22 -22.31
N GLY A 230 -4.70 -3.85 -21.15
CA GLY A 230 -3.64 -4.83 -20.92
C GLY A 230 -3.95 -6.20 -21.51
N ASP A 231 -2.91 -6.99 -21.78
CA ASP A 231 -3.03 -8.37 -22.22
C ASP A 231 -3.20 -9.32 -21.03
N THR A 232 -4.14 -10.27 -21.11
CA THR A 232 -4.40 -11.28 -20.06
C THR A 232 -3.14 -12.02 -19.62
N ALA A 233 -2.21 -12.27 -20.54
CA ALA A 233 -0.95 -12.96 -20.23
C ALA A 233 -0.01 -12.13 -19.30
N THR A 234 -0.12 -10.81 -19.36
CA THR A 234 0.71 -9.85 -18.59
C THR A 234 0.04 -9.40 -17.28
N LEU A 235 -1.29 -9.34 -17.24
CA LEU A 235 -2.05 -8.86 -16.09
C LEU A 235 -2.14 -9.87 -14.93
N GLY A 236 -1.97 -11.16 -15.20
CA GLY A 236 -2.15 -12.23 -14.21
C GLY A 236 -3.62 -12.47 -13.79
N LYS A 237 -4.56 -11.71 -14.35
CA LYS A 237 -6.03 -11.86 -14.25
C LYS A 237 -6.65 -11.70 -15.63
N ARG A 238 -7.92 -12.09 -15.80
CA ARG A 238 -8.62 -11.93 -17.08
C ARG A 238 -8.81 -10.44 -17.39
N GLN A 239 -8.49 -10.03 -18.63
CA GLN A 239 -8.77 -8.69 -19.14
C GLN A 239 -10.27 -8.41 -19.01
N GLY A 240 -10.63 -7.18 -18.56
CA GLY A 240 -12.03 -6.79 -18.39
C GLY A 240 -12.72 -7.44 -17.19
N SER A 241 -11.96 -7.89 -16.19
CA SER A 241 -12.54 -8.48 -14.96
C SER A 241 -13.49 -7.51 -14.26
N ASP A 242 -13.18 -6.23 -14.24
CA ASP A 242 -13.99 -5.19 -13.61
C ASP A 242 -15.28 -4.91 -14.41
N LEU A 243 -15.23 -5.01 -15.73
CA LEU A 243 -16.43 -4.97 -16.59
C LEU A 243 -17.36 -6.18 -16.36
N ALA A 244 -16.79 -7.38 -16.19
CA ALA A 244 -17.56 -8.59 -15.91
C ALA A 244 -18.24 -8.56 -14.54
N LEU A 245 -17.69 -7.82 -13.58
CA LEU A 245 -18.23 -7.60 -12.23
C LEU A 245 -19.11 -6.34 -12.14
N GLU A 246 -19.42 -5.66 -13.28
CA GLU A 246 -20.19 -4.41 -13.33
C GLU A 246 -19.63 -3.31 -12.41
N LYS A 247 -18.31 -3.32 -12.12
CA LYS A 247 -17.65 -2.30 -11.31
C LYS A 247 -17.56 -0.97 -12.06
N SER A 248 -17.82 0.12 -11.36
CA SER A 248 -17.58 1.45 -11.89
C SER A 248 -16.06 1.70 -11.91
N THR A 249 -15.54 2.11 -13.08
CA THR A 249 -14.11 2.42 -13.29
C THR A 249 -13.94 3.80 -13.91
N TYR A 250 -12.73 4.39 -13.82
CA TYR A 250 -12.47 5.67 -14.46
C TYR A 250 -12.73 5.65 -15.97
N PRO A 251 -12.27 4.65 -16.74
CA PRO A 251 -12.61 4.59 -18.16
C PRO A 251 -14.10 4.42 -18.44
N ALA A 252 -14.85 3.73 -17.59
CA ALA A 252 -16.30 3.58 -17.76
C ALA A 252 -17.05 4.90 -17.53
N LEU A 253 -16.61 5.71 -16.58
CA LEU A 253 -17.26 6.98 -16.21
C LEU A 253 -16.81 8.15 -17.08
N LEU A 254 -15.53 8.21 -17.47
CA LEU A 254 -14.93 9.34 -18.17
C LEU A 254 -14.67 9.07 -19.66
N GLY A 255 -14.61 7.81 -20.06
CA GLY A 255 -13.98 7.38 -21.31
C GLY A 255 -12.47 7.22 -21.16
N LEU A 256 -11.87 6.35 -21.98
CA LEU A 256 -10.45 5.97 -21.88
C LEU A 256 -9.48 7.16 -22.03
N ASP A 257 -9.75 8.07 -22.97
CA ASP A 257 -8.85 9.20 -23.24
C ASP A 257 -8.84 10.20 -22.06
N ASN A 258 -9.99 10.48 -21.45
CA ASN A 258 -10.07 11.36 -20.29
C ASN A 258 -9.48 10.68 -19.03
N ALA A 259 -9.60 9.36 -18.89
CA ALA A 259 -8.92 8.62 -17.82
C ALA A 259 -7.39 8.72 -17.95
N ARG A 260 -6.86 8.61 -19.17
CA ARG A 260 -5.43 8.82 -19.46
C ARG A 260 -4.97 10.25 -19.17
N GLU A 261 -5.82 11.23 -19.49
CA GLU A 261 -5.52 12.64 -19.17
C GLU A 261 -5.47 12.86 -17.66
N LEU A 262 -6.45 12.34 -16.92
CA LEU A 262 -6.46 12.39 -15.45
C LEU A 262 -5.20 11.75 -14.85
N ALA A 263 -4.74 10.62 -15.37
CA ALA A 263 -3.50 9.98 -14.91
C ALA A 263 -2.29 10.90 -15.13
N ARG A 264 -2.21 11.59 -16.30
CA ARG A 264 -1.13 12.54 -16.59
C ARG A 264 -1.21 13.81 -15.71
N GLU A 265 -2.40 14.33 -15.44
CA GLU A 265 -2.60 15.46 -14.52
C GLU A 265 -2.14 15.12 -13.10
N LEU A 266 -2.50 13.95 -12.60
CA LEU A 266 -2.09 13.47 -11.28
C LEU A 266 -0.58 13.27 -11.20
N HIS A 267 0.03 12.70 -12.23
CA HIS A 267 1.48 12.58 -12.36
C HIS A 267 2.16 13.95 -12.32
N GLY A 268 1.71 14.92 -13.14
CA GLY A 268 2.25 16.28 -13.14
C GLY A 268 2.14 16.96 -11.78
N LYS A 269 1.03 16.74 -11.06
CA LYS A 269 0.84 17.23 -9.69
C LYS A 269 1.84 16.60 -8.71
N ALA A 270 2.10 15.30 -8.84
CA ALA A 270 3.09 14.61 -8.03
C ALA A 270 4.50 15.17 -8.24
N LEU A 271 4.94 15.33 -9.49
CA LEU A 271 6.25 15.90 -9.82
C LEU A 271 6.39 17.34 -9.32
N THR A 272 5.36 18.17 -9.50
CA THR A 272 5.36 19.56 -9.01
C THR A 272 5.53 19.63 -7.49
N ALA A 273 4.90 18.71 -6.75
CA ALA A 273 5.06 18.64 -5.30
C ALA A 273 6.51 18.30 -4.90
N LEU A 274 7.15 17.36 -5.60
CA LEU A 274 8.54 16.97 -5.34
C LEU A 274 9.54 18.10 -5.70
N GLN A 275 9.32 18.81 -6.78
CA GLN A 275 10.18 19.94 -7.22
C GLN A 275 10.26 21.08 -6.20
N SER A 276 9.29 21.20 -5.29
CA SER A 276 9.30 22.17 -4.22
C SER A 276 10.27 21.81 -3.08
N LEU A 277 10.80 20.57 -3.06
CA LEU A 277 11.62 20.04 -1.98
C LEU A 277 13.13 20.28 -2.23
N PRO A 278 13.91 20.66 -1.18
CA PRO A 278 15.35 20.88 -1.33
C PRO A 278 16.16 19.58 -1.21
N TYR A 279 15.62 18.46 -1.68
CA TYR A 279 16.21 17.13 -1.57
C TYR A 279 16.38 16.49 -2.96
N ASN A 280 17.16 15.40 -3.04
CA ASN A 280 17.19 14.58 -4.25
C ASN A 280 15.95 13.69 -4.29
N THR A 281 15.06 13.94 -5.23
CA THR A 281 13.75 13.29 -5.41
C THR A 281 13.74 12.25 -6.53
N ASP A 282 14.88 11.97 -7.18
CA ASP A 282 15.00 11.12 -8.38
C ASP A 282 14.25 9.78 -8.26
N ILE A 283 14.33 9.11 -7.11
CA ILE A 283 13.66 7.80 -6.89
C ILE A 283 12.14 7.95 -6.81
N LEU A 284 11.65 9.00 -6.17
CA LEU A 284 10.21 9.27 -6.07
C LEU A 284 9.63 9.74 -7.41
N GLU A 285 10.39 10.52 -8.19
CA GLU A 285 10.03 10.93 -9.55
C GLU A 285 9.98 9.72 -10.47
N ALA A 286 11.04 8.89 -10.48
CA ALA A 286 11.06 7.66 -11.27
C ALA A 286 9.94 6.67 -10.89
N PHE A 287 9.51 6.67 -9.62
CA PHE A 287 8.37 5.86 -9.19
C PHE A 287 7.04 6.44 -9.72
N ALA A 288 6.88 7.76 -9.74
CA ALA A 288 5.71 8.40 -10.33
C ALA A 288 5.63 8.12 -11.85
N ASP A 289 6.75 8.21 -12.57
CA ASP A 289 6.86 7.84 -13.99
C ASP A 289 6.47 6.37 -14.20
N TYR A 290 7.02 5.45 -13.39
CA TYR A 290 6.69 4.03 -13.46
C TYR A 290 5.19 3.76 -13.31
N ILE A 291 4.47 4.50 -12.43
CA ILE A 291 3.04 4.28 -12.22
C ILE A 291 2.25 4.48 -13.51
N ILE A 292 2.54 5.53 -14.29
CA ILE A 292 1.78 5.85 -15.50
C ILE A 292 2.29 5.12 -16.76
N GLU A 293 3.55 4.68 -16.75
CA GLU A 293 4.19 4.01 -17.90
C GLU A 293 4.08 2.49 -17.86
N ARG A 294 3.76 1.91 -16.69
CA ARG A 294 3.65 0.46 -16.54
C ARG A 294 2.60 -0.13 -17.46
N THR A 295 2.86 -1.35 -17.91
CA THR A 295 1.98 -2.16 -18.78
C THR A 295 1.31 -3.31 -18.05
N HIS A 296 1.63 -3.50 -16.74
CA HIS A 296 1.13 -4.58 -15.88
C HIS A 296 1.22 -4.23 -14.38
#